data_fa2b035ade391753bb7816a21229cec1
#
_entry.id   fa2b035ade391753bb7816a21229cec1
#
_cell.length_a   1.000
_cell.length_b   1.000
_cell.length_c   1.000
_cell.angle_alpha   90.00
_cell.angle_beta   90.00
_cell.angle_gamma   90.00
#
_symmetry.space_group_name_H-M   'P 1'
#
loop_
_entity.id
_entity.type
_entity.pdbx_description
1 polymer ?
#
loop_
_entity_poly.entity_id
_entity_poly.type
_entity_poly.pdbx_seq_one_letter_code
_entity_poly.pdbx_strand_id
1 'polypeptide(L)'
;MGYKVVVCGATGNVGREMLNILAERQFPVDEVAALASRRSLGTEVSFGDKTLKTQDLDTFDFTGWDMALFAIGSDATKKYAPIAAKAGCVVIDNSSLYRYDPDVPLIVPECNPDAIHGYSKKNIIANPNCSTAQMVVALKPLHERAKIKRVVVSTYQSVSGSGKDAMDELWDQTKGMFVPGQEVEPKAYPKQIAFNVIPQIDVFMDSGDTKEEWKMVTETKKIVDPSIKVTATCVRVPVFVGHAESINIETEEFLDEDEAREILRQAPGLLVVDKREPGGYVTPVECVGDFATFISRIRQDVTIDNGLNFWCVSDNLRKGAALNAVQIAELLGREVLKKG
;
A
#
# COMPACT_ATOMS: atom_id res chain seq x y z
N MET A 1 5.36 -27.87 7.45
CA MET A 1 6.32 -27.53 6.38
C MET A 1 6.12 -26.04 6.06
N GLY A 2 7.19 -25.29 5.92
CA GLY A 2 7.09 -23.88 5.53
C GLY A 2 7.02 -23.70 4.01
N TYR A 3 7.03 -22.45 3.58
CA TYR A 3 6.98 -22.06 2.18
C TYR A 3 8.36 -21.63 1.68
N LYS A 4 8.59 -21.83 0.38
CA LYS A 4 9.72 -21.25 -0.34
C LYS A 4 9.29 -19.91 -0.93
N VAL A 5 9.88 -18.84 -0.44
CA VAL A 5 9.47 -17.46 -0.76
C VAL A 5 10.57 -16.71 -1.49
N VAL A 6 10.24 -16.05 -2.58
CA VAL A 6 11.14 -15.17 -3.32
C VAL A 6 10.73 -13.72 -3.12
N VAL A 7 11.66 -12.83 -2.83
CA VAL A 7 11.42 -11.39 -2.82
C VAL A 7 12.20 -10.75 -3.97
N CYS A 8 11.48 -10.27 -4.98
CA CYS A 8 12.02 -9.57 -6.14
C CYS A 8 12.09 -8.06 -5.87
N GLY A 9 13.25 -7.44 -6.08
CA GLY A 9 13.50 -6.04 -5.73
C GLY A 9 13.90 -5.87 -4.27
N ALA A 10 14.56 -6.87 -3.68
CA ALA A 10 14.92 -6.96 -2.27
C ALA A 10 15.82 -5.82 -1.75
N THR A 11 16.46 -5.05 -2.62
CA THR A 11 17.30 -3.90 -2.23
C THR A 11 16.54 -2.58 -2.14
N GLY A 12 15.32 -2.51 -2.69
CA GLY A 12 14.46 -1.33 -2.60
C GLY A 12 13.75 -1.21 -1.24
N ASN A 13 13.15 -0.05 -0.96
CA ASN A 13 12.48 0.21 0.33
C ASN A 13 11.40 -0.85 0.62
N VAL A 14 10.51 -1.10 -0.34
CA VAL A 14 9.40 -2.07 -0.18
C VAL A 14 9.92 -3.51 -0.09
N GLY A 15 10.92 -3.89 -0.89
CA GLY A 15 11.48 -5.25 -0.86
C GLY A 15 12.20 -5.56 0.45
N ARG A 16 12.95 -4.60 1.01
CA ARG A 16 13.56 -4.73 2.35
C ARG A 16 12.48 -4.88 3.42
N GLU A 17 11.43 -4.07 3.32
CA GLU A 17 10.33 -4.12 4.27
C GLU A 17 9.53 -5.43 4.17
N MET A 18 9.36 -6.02 2.96
CA MET A 18 8.79 -7.36 2.81
C MET A 18 9.60 -8.42 3.56
N LEU A 19 10.94 -8.40 3.45
CA LEU A 19 11.81 -9.31 4.18
C LEU A 19 11.70 -9.12 5.71
N ASN A 20 11.68 -7.86 6.17
CA ASN A 20 11.52 -7.54 7.58
C ASN A 20 10.17 -8.06 8.11
N ILE A 21 9.08 -7.78 7.42
CA ILE A 21 7.72 -8.15 7.85
C ILE A 21 7.53 -9.67 7.82
N LEU A 22 8.06 -10.39 6.83
CA LEU A 22 8.04 -11.86 6.83
C LEU A 22 8.70 -12.42 8.10
N ALA A 23 9.80 -11.81 8.55
CA ALA A 23 10.48 -12.21 9.79
C ALA A 23 9.72 -11.78 11.04
N GLU A 24 9.27 -10.51 11.14
CA GLU A 24 8.52 -9.96 12.28
C GLU A 24 7.23 -10.74 12.54
N ARG A 25 6.52 -11.15 11.47
CA ARG A 25 5.28 -11.91 11.55
C ARG A 25 5.49 -13.41 11.67
N GLN A 26 6.75 -13.86 11.72
CA GLN A 26 7.10 -15.28 11.80
C GLN A 26 6.41 -16.11 10.70
N PHE A 27 6.38 -15.55 9.47
CA PHE A 27 5.84 -16.27 8.34
C PHE A 27 6.55 -17.62 8.18
N PRO A 28 5.84 -18.74 7.97
CA PRO A 28 6.46 -20.06 7.94
C PRO A 28 7.30 -20.26 6.68
N VAL A 29 8.57 -19.88 6.73
CA VAL A 29 9.53 -19.95 5.62
C VAL A 29 10.48 -21.12 5.82
N ASP A 30 10.52 -22.05 4.86
CA ASP A 30 11.58 -23.07 4.75
C ASP A 30 12.81 -22.53 4.01
N GLU A 31 12.58 -21.72 2.96
CA GLU A 31 13.63 -21.12 2.15
C GLU A 31 13.21 -19.72 1.68
N VAL A 32 14.13 -18.75 1.74
CA VAL A 32 13.90 -17.39 1.22
C VAL A 32 15.03 -17.00 0.27
N ALA A 33 14.66 -16.46 -0.91
CA ALA A 33 15.58 -15.87 -1.87
C ALA A 33 15.34 -14.38 -2.03
N ALA A 34 16.40 -13.59 -1.99
CA ALA A 34 16.38 -12.16 -2.24
C ALA A 34 16.91 -11.88 -3.65
N LEU A 35 16.09 -11.34 -4.54
CA LEU A 35 16.48 -11.05 -5.92
C LEU A 35 16.61 -9.55 -6.17
N ALA A 36 17.58 -9.18 -7.00
CA ALA A 36 17.79 -7.81 -7.44
C ALA A 36 18.28 -7.77 -8.90
N SER A 37 18.36 -6.57 -9.45
CA SER A 37 19.01 -6.35 -10.74
C SER A 37 20.53 -6.53 -10.61
N ARG A 38 21.22 -6.74 -11.74
CA ARG A 38 22.68 -6.88 -11.79
C ARG A 38 23.44 -5.74 -11.10
N ARG A 39 22.87 -4.54 -11.03
CA ARG A 39 23.50 -3.40 -10.33
C ARG A 39 23.62 -3.61 -8.82
N SER A 40 22.73 -4.41 -8.26
CA SER A 40 22.66 -4.70 -6.84
C SER A 40 22.95 -6.18 -6.52
N LEU A 41 23.57 -6.91 -7.45
CA LEU A 41 23.97 -8.30 -7.24
C LEU A 41 24.96 -8.43 -6.10
N GLY A 42 24.75 -9.40 -5.21
CA GLY A 42 25.60 -9.63 -4.05
C GLY A 42 25.40 -8.64 -2.90
N THR A 43 24.51 -7.66 -3.04
CA THR A 43 24.15 -6.75 -1.94
C THR A 43 23.55 -7.57 -0.79
N GLU A 44 23.96 -7.27 0.42
CA GLU A 44 23.44 -7.90 1.63
C GLU A 44 22.12 -7.22 2.06
N VAL A 45 21.14 -8.05 2.40
CA VAL A 45 19.83 -7.64 2.94
C VAL A 45 19.49 -8.49 4.15
N SER A 46 18.81 -7.92 5.14
CA SER A 46 18.43 -8.62 6.36
C SER A 46 17.13 -9.41 6.17
N PHE A 47 17.05 -10.56 6.82
CA PHE A 47 15.83 -11.34 7.03
C PHE A 47 15.83 -11.85 8.47
N GLY A 48 15.20 -11.11 9.38
CA GLY A 48 15.38 -11.31 10.83
C GLY A 48 16.84 -11.24 11.22
N ASP A 49 17.33 -12.26 11.92
CA ASP A 49 18.75 -12.36 12.34
C ASP A 49 19.69 -12.86 11.24
N LYS A 50 19.16 -13.19 10.07
CA LYS A 50 19.94 -13.70 8.94
C LYS A 50 20.26 -12.61 7.94
N THR A 51 21.42 -12.73 7.31
CA THR A 51 21.83 -11.91 6.17
C THR A 51 21.75 -12.74 4.90
N LEU A 52 21.06 -12.21 3.90
CA LEU A 52 20.92 -12.82 2.57
C LEU A 52 21.72 -12.02 1.56
N LYS A 53 22.40 -12.70 0.63
CA LYS A 53 23.00 -12.06 -0.54
C LYS A 53 22.03 -12.09 -1.70
N THR A 54 21.84 -10.94 -2.34
CA THR A 54 20.96 -10.86 -3.50
C THR A 54 21.50 -11.64 -4.69
N GLN A 55 20.58 -12.34 -5.35
CA GLN A 55 20.81 -13.10 -6.59
C GLN A 55 20.30 -12.33 -7.79
N ASP A 56 20.76 -12.69 -9.00
CA ASP A 56 20.37 -12.03 -10.25
C ASP A 56 18.98 -12.48 -10.69
N LEU A 57 18.04 -11.54 -10.75
CA LEU A 57 16.68 -11.78 -11.21
C LEU A 57 16.62 -12.28 -12.66
N ASP A 58 17.58 -11.88 -13.52
CA ASP A 58 17.61 -12.30 -14.94
C ASP A 58 17.87 -13.79 -15.15
N THR A 59 18.56 -14.44 -14.21
CA THR A 59 19.00 -15.84 -14.32
C THR A 59 18.35 -16.77 -13.29
N PHE A 60 17.47 -16.23 -12.45
CA PHE A 60 16.87 -17.01 -11.38
C PHE A 60 15.82 -17.99 -11.90
N ASP A 61 15.90 -19.25 -11.44
CA ASP A 61 14.90 -20.29 -11.74
C ASP A 61 13.83 -20.33 -10.64
N PHE A 62 12.59 -19.99 -11.01
CA PHE A 62 11.44 -20.00 -10.12
C PHE A 62 10.83 -21.40 -9.91
N THR A 63 11.37 -22.44 -10.55
CA THR A 63 10.86 -23.81 -10.42
C THR A 63 10.97 -24.32 -8.98
N GLY A 64 9.87 -24.82 -8.43
CA GLY A 64 9.82 -25.34 -7.06
C GLY A 64 9.72 -24.27 -5.95
N TRP A 65 9.56 -23.01 -6.30
CA TRP A 65 9.21 -21.94 -5.37
C TRP A 65 7.70 -21.80 -5.27
N ASP A 66 7.19 -21.52 -4.07
CA ASP A 66 5.74 -21.47 -3.81
C ASP A 66 5.16 -20.12 -4.16
N MET A 67 5.83 -19.05 -3.76
CA MET A 67 5.37 -17.67 -3.96
C MET A 67 6.51 -16.68 -4.17
N ALA A 68 6.23 -15.64 -4.94
CA ALA A 68 7.16 -14.56 -5.21
C ALA A 68 6.51 -13.19 -4.94
N LEU A 69 7.07 -12.43 -4.01
CA LEU A 69 6.67 -11.06 -3.68
C LEU A 69 7.42 -10.10 -4.60
N PHE A 70 6.72 -9.41 -5.48
CA PHE A 70 7.30 -8.51 -6.48
C PHE A 70 7.25 -7.05 -6.01
N ALA A 71 8.40 -6.52 -5.61
CA ALA A 71 8.63 -5.10 -5.28
C ALA A 71 9.46 -4.41 -6.37
N ILE A 72 9.10 -4.65 -7.64
CA ILE A 72 9.76 -4.12 -8.84
C ILE A 72 8.77 -3.30 -9.66
N GLY A 73 9.28 -2.41 -10.52
CA GLY A 73 8.42 -1.58 -11.37
C GLY A 73 7.66 -2.38 -12.43
N SER A 74 6.60 -1.78 -12.99
CA SER A 74 5.69 -2.44 -13.95
C SER A 74 6.38 -3.04 -15.16
N ASP A 75 7.42 -2.40 -15.71
CA ASP A 75 8.17 -2.94 -16.86
C ASP A 75 8.90 -4.24 -16.51
N ALA A 76 9.54 -4.30 -15.34
CA ALA A 76 10.20 -5.51 -14.88
C ALA A 76 9.15 -6.59 -14.53
N THR A 77 8.05 -6.22 -13.86
CA THR A 77 6.94 -7.14 -13.58
C THR A 77 6.38 -7.75 -14.86
N LYS A 78 6.19 -6.95 -15.92
CA LYS A 78 5.72 -7.44 -17.22
C LYS A 78 6.62 -8.54 -17.81
N LYS A 79 7.93 -8.45 -17.57
CA LYS A 79 8.91 -9.44 -18.02
C LYS A 79 8.91 -10.69 -17.16
N TYR A 80 8.98 -10.55 -15.84
CA TYR A 80 9.30 -11.67 -14.93
C TYR A 80 8.08 -12.36 -14.31
N ALA A 81 6.96 -11.66 -14.11
CA ALA A 81 5.78 -12.28 -13.51
C ALA A 81 5.22 -13.46 -14.32
N PRO A 82 5.13 -13.39 -15.67
CA PRO A 82 4.72 -14.55 -16.47
C PRO A 82 5.70 -15.71 -16.40
N ILE A 83 7.01 -15.46 -16.21
CA ILE A 83 8.03 -16.50 -16.08
C ILE A 83 7.83 -17.24 -14.74
N ALA A 84 7.70 -16.52 -13.64
CA ALA A 84 7.45 -17.09 -12.32
C ALA A 84 6.12 -17.87 -12.29
N ALA A 85 5.05 -17.28 -12.80
CA ALA A 85 3.73 -17.90 -12.87
C ALA A 85 3.73 -19.20 -13.67
N LYS A 86 4.43 -19.25 -14.82
CA LYS A 86 4.57 -20.44 -15.66
C LYS A 86 5.39 -21.53 -14.97
N ALA A 87 6.34 -21.18 -14.12
CA ALA A 87 7.12 -22.13 -13.31
C ALA A 87 6.32 -22.71 -12.13
N GLY A 88 5.05 -22.28 -11.93
CA GLY A 88 4.19 -22.71 -10.84
C GLY A 88 4.32 -21.87 -9.56
N CYS A 89 5.17 -20.84 -9.57
CA CYS A 89 5.33 -19.91 -8.45
C CYS A 89 4.23 -18.85 -8.50
N VAL A 90 3.46 -18.68 -7.42
CA VAL A 90 2.39 -17.67 -7.37
C VAL A 90 3.01 -16.28 -7.13
N VAL A 91 2.72 -15.33 -8.03
CA VAL A 91 3.23 -13.98 -7.95
C VAL A 91 2.27 -13.07 -7.17
N ILE A 92 2.78 -12.35 -6.18
CA ILE A 92 2.09 -11.25 -5.50
C ILE A 92 2.75 -9.95 -5.96
N ASP A 93 2.08 -9.25 -6.88
CA ASP A 93 2.62 -8.07 -7.58
C ASP A 93 2.25 -6.77 -6.89
N ASN A 94 3.25 -6.02 -6.45
CA ASN A 94 3.07 -4.70 -5.84
C ASN A 94 3.05 -3.56 -6.88
N SER A 95 3.34 -3.84 -8.16
CA SER A 95 3.25 -2.85 -9.22
C SER A 95 1.79 -2.55 -9.62
N SER A 96 1.58 -1.55 -10.46
CA SER A 96 0.24 -1.23 -10.96
C SER A 96 -0.17 -2.06 -12.19
N LEU A 97 0.71 -2.94 -12.69
CA LEU A 97 0.54 -3.59 -14.00
C LEU A 97 -0.73 -4.45 -14.09
N TYR A 98 -0.97 -5.28 -13.08
CA TYR A 98 -2.06 -6.27 -13.12
C TYR A 98 -3.31 -5.88 -12.33
N ARG A 99 -3.31 -4.73 -11.65
CA ARG A 99 -4.44 -4.31 -10.78
C ARG A 99 -5.77 -4.21 -11.50
N TYR A 100 -5.74 -3.84 -12.79
CA TYR A 100 -6.94 -3.61 -13.62
C TYR A 100 -7.28 -4.78 -14.53
N ASP A 101 -6.46 -5.82 -14.53
CA ASP A 101 -6.72 -7.04 -15.28
C ASP A 101 -7.90 -7.80 -14.63
N PRO A 102 -8.97 -8.14 -15.39
CA PRO A 102 -10.15 -8.82 -14.84
C PRO A 102 -9.86 -10.25 -14.37
N ASP A 103 -8.79 -10.87 -14.88
CA ASP A 103 -8.37 -12.23 -14.52
C ASP A 103 -7.35 -12.26 -13.37
N VAL A 104 -6.97 -11.11 -12.84
CA VAL A 104 -6.06 -11.00 -11.70
C VAL A 104 -6.81 -10.41 -10.50
N PRO A 105 -6.91 -11.12 -9.38
CA PRO A 105 -7.54 -10.58 -8.18
C PRO A 105 -6.69 -9.46 -7.59
N LEU A 106 -7.36 -8.38 -7.16
CA LEU A 106 -6.79 -7.25 -6.43
C LEU A 106 -7.24 -7.38 -4.97
N ILE A 107 -6.31 -7.59 -4.04
CA ILE A 107 -6.65 -8.06 -2.70
C ILE A 107 -6.16 -7.14 -1.60
N VAL A 108 -7.07 -6.84 -0.69
CA VAL A 108 -6.81 -6.37 0.67
C VAL A 108 -7.42 -7.40 1.62
N PRO A 109 -6.64 -8.19 2.34
CA PRO A 109 -7.15 -9.34 3.10
C PRO A 109 -8.25 -9.01 4.10
N GLU A 110 -8.26 -7.81 4.68
CA GLU A 110 -9.31 -7.33 5.58
C GLU A 110 -10.63 -6.98 4.85
N CYS A 111 -10.60 -6.84 3.51
CA CYS A 111 -11.75 -6.36 2.74
C CYS A 111 -12.40 -7.43 1.87
N ASN A 112 -11.59 -8.18 1.12
CA ASN A 112 -12.08 -9.12 0.11
C ASN A 112 -11.24 -10.41 0.05
N PRO A 113 -11.04 -11.12 1.17
CA PRO A 113 -10.19 -12.32 1.24
C PRO A 113 -10.63 -13.42 0.26
N ASP A 114 -11.91 -13.58 0.00
CA ASP A 114 -12.45 -14.61 -0.90
C ASP A 114 -11.98 -14.45 -2.35
N ALA A 115 -11.56 -13.24 -2.75
CA ALA A 115 -11.01 -13.00 -4.07
C ALA A 115 -9.72 -13.79 -4.34
N ILE A 116 -9.07 -14.34 -3.29
CA ILE A 116 -7.84 -15.13 -3.40
C ILE A 116 -8.01 -16.34 -4.35
N HIS A 117 -9.18 -16.94 -4.40
CA HIS A 117 -9.45 -18.10 -5.24
C HIS A 117 -9.36 -17.80 -6.75
N GLY A 118 -9.43 -16.51 -7.13
CA GLY A 118 -9.24 -16.08 -8.52
C GLY A 118 -7.80 -16.13 -9.02
N TYR A 119 -6.81 -16.34 -8.15
CA TYR A 119 -5.39 -16.33 -8.50
C TYR A 119 -5.02 -17.34 -9.60
N SER A 120 -5.69 -18.51 -9.62
CA SER A 120 -5.37 -19.66 -10.48
C SER A 120 -5.49 -19.38 -11.98
N LYS A 121 -6.21 -18.33 -12.37
CA LYS A 121 -6.32 -17.94 -13.79
C LYS A 121 -4.98 -17.55 -14.40
N LYS A 122 -4.12 -16.86 -13.65
CA LYS A 122 -2.81 -16.38 -14.12
C LYS A 122 -1.65 -16.71 -13.18
N ASN A 123 -1.88 -17.33 -12.04
CA ASN A 123 -0.93 -17.46 -10.92
C ASN A 123 -0.35 -16.12 -10.47
N ILE A 124 -1.15 -15.05 -10.58
CA ILE A 124 -0.78 -13.69 -10.20
C ILE A 124 -1.89 -13.11 -9.32
N ILE A 125 -1.49 -12.41 -8.26
CA ILE A 125 -2.34 -11.64 -7.37
C ILE A 125 -1.79 -10.21 -7.35
N ALA A 126 -2.65 -9.21 -7.49
CA ALA A 126 -2.27 -7.82 -7.44
C ALA A 126 -2.44 -7.24 -6.03
N ASN A 127 -1.43 -6.48 -5.59
CA ASN A 127 -1.46 -5.65 -4.39
C ASN A 127 -1.91 -4.24 -4.78
N PRO A 128 -2.83 -3.59 -4.05
CA PRO A 128 -3.38 -2.29 -4.44
C PRO A 128 -2.40 -1.13 -4.29
N ASN A 129 -2.83 0.05 -4.72
CA ASN A 129 -2.18 1.32 -4.45
C ASN A 129 -2.12 1.58 -2.92
N CYS A 130 -1.05 2.25 -2.46
CA CYS A 130 -0.80 2.46 -1.04
C CYS A 130 -1.91 3.26 -0.34
N SER A 131 -2.40 4.34 -0.97
CA SER A 131 -3.52 5.11 -0.41
C SER A 131 -4.83 4.31 -0.48
N THR A 132 -5.09 3.61 -1.58
CA THR A 132 -6.27 2.74 -1.67
C THR A 132 -6.27 1.68 -0.55
N ALA A 133 -5.13 1.03 -0.30
CA ALA A 133 -5.05 -0.05 0.69
C ALA A 133 -5.51 0.40 2.09
N GLN A 134 -5.01 1.53 2.59
CA GLN A 134 -5.41 2.05 3.90
C GLN A 134 -6.86 2.55 3.92
N MET A 135 -7.31 3.22 2.85
CA MET A 135 -8.66 3.75 2.76
C MET A 135 -9.71 2.65 2.80
N VAL A 136 -9.55 1.60 1.99
CA VAL A 136 -10.58 0.55 1.88
C VAL A 136 -10.73 -0.28 3.15
N VAL A 137 -9.67 -0.43 3.96
CA VAL A 137 -9.76 -1.09 5.28
C VAL A 137 -10.71 -0.33 6.20
N ALA A 138 -10.70 1.00 6.15
CA ALA A 138 -11.64 1.84 6.91
C ALA A 138 -13.05 1.86 6.28
N LEU A 139 -13.15 1.88 4.95
CA LEU A 139 -14.45 1.95 4.26
C LEU A 139 -15.24 0.66 4.37
N LYS A 140 -14.59 -0.50 4.31
CA LYS A 140 -15.25 -1.81 4.23
C LYS A 140 -16.24 -2.06 5.36
N PRO A 141 -15.88 -1.96 6.64
CA PRO A 141 -16.81 -2.20 7.74
C PRO A 141 -17.96 -1.19 7.79
N LEU A 142 -17.72 0.07 7.45
CA LEU A 142 -18.75 1.10 7.37
C LEU A 142 -19.71 0.83 6.20
N HIS A 143 -19.19 0.37 5.06
CA HIS A 143 -19.99 -0.01 3.90
C HIS A 143 -20.90 -1.21 4.17
N GLU A 144 -20.39 -2.20 4.88
CA GLU A 144 -21.20 -3.38 5.27
C GLU A 144 -22.38 -3.01 6.14
N ARG A 145 -22.20 -2.01 7.03
CA ARG A 145 -23.25 -1.56 7.94
C ARG A 145 -24.25 -0.59 7.28
N ALA A 146 -23.81 0.38 6.51
CA ALA A 146 -24.65 1.52 6.09
C ALA A 146 -24.63 1.81 4.58
N LYS A 147 -23.97 1.00 3.77
CA LYS A 147 -23.85 1.15 2.31
C LYS A 147 -23.38 2.55 1.86
N ILE A 148 -22.07 2.67 1.68
CA ILE A 148 -21.46 3.91 1.19
C ILE A 148 -21.88 4.14 -0.27
N LYS A 149 -22.45 5.31 -0.53
CA LYS A 149 -22.81 5.80 -1.87
C LYS A 149 -21.70 6.61 -2.51
N ARG A 150 -21.02 7.42 -1.68
CA ARG A 150 -20.05 8.40 -2.16
C ARG A 150 -18.89 8.53 -1.19
N VAL A 151 -17.69 8.69 -1.73
CA VAL A 151 -16.45 9.00 -1.01
C VAL A 151 -15.81 10.23 -1.64
N VAL A 152 -15.46 11.21 -0.81
CA VAL A 152 -14.58 12.32 -1.17
C VAL A 152 -13.33 12.18 -0.32
N VAL A 153 -12.17 12.09 -0.96
CA VAL A 153 -10.91 11.93 -0.25
C VAL A 153 -9.86 12.93 -0.74
N SER A 154 -9.18 13.54 0.21
CA SER A 154 -7.94 14.28 -0.03
C SER A 154 -6.81 13.55 0.66
N THR A 155 -5.77 13.18 -0.10
CA THR A 155 -4.61 12.49 0.44
C THR A 155 -3.46 13.44 0.72
N TYR A 156 -2.66 13.11 1.72
CA TYR A 156 -1.41 13.77 2.11
C TYR A 156 -0.32 12.70 2.10
N GLN A 157 0.28 12.50 0.92
CA GLN A 157 1.17 11.36 0.67
C GLN A 157 2.63 11.73 0.87
N SER A 158 3.33 10.93 1.68
CA SER A 158 4.76 11.06 1.95
C SER A 158 5.62 10.74 0.72
N VAL A 159 6.85 11.26 0.70
CA VAL A 159 7.79 11.09 -0.41
C VAL A 159 8.30 9.66 -0.59
N SER A 160 8.27 8.82 0.45
CA SER A 160 8.69 7.42 0.36
C SER A 160 7.90 6.61 -0.68
N GLY A 161 6.66 7.01 -0.97
CA GLY A 161 5.84 6.41 -2.04
C GLY A 161 6.44 6.59 -3.45
N SER A 162 7.31 7.58 -3.65
CA SER A 162 8.07 7.80 -4.89
C SER A 162 9.47 7.18 -4.88
N GLY A 163 9.84 6.50 -3.79
CA GLY A 163 11.11 5.79 -3.67
C GLY A 163 12.24 6.61 -3.03
N LYS A 164 13.44 6.03 -3.05
CA LYS A 164 14.61 6.59 -2.36
C LYS A 164 15.00 7.97 -2.86
N ASP A 165 15.05 8.16 -4.17
CA ASP A 165 15.50 9.42 -4.79
C ASP A 165 14.63 10.61 -4.35
N ALA A 166 13.32 10.39 -4.17
CA ALA A 166 12.40 11.40 -3.68
C ALA A 166 12.62 11.73 -2.18
N MET A 167 12.99 10.73 -1.39
CA MET A 167 13.36 10.94 0.02
C MET A 167 14.68 11.71 0.13
N ASP A 168 15.67 11.36 -0.69
CA ASP A 168 16.95 12.06 -0.77
C ASP A 168 16.74 13.52 -1.24
N GLU A 169 15.88 13.75 -2.23
CA GLU A 169 15.54 15.10 -2.70
C GLU A 169 14.92 15.96 -1.59
N LEU A 170 13.93 15.44 -0.85
CA LEU A 170 13.34 16.17 0.29
C LEU A 170 14.41 16.52 1.33
N TRP A 171 15.29 15.58 1.65
CA TRP A 171 16.39 15.78 2.60
C TRP A 171 17.36 16.86 2.14
N ASP A 172 17.82 16.76 0.90
CA ASP A 172 18.81 17.69 0.35
C ASP A 172 18.24 19.10 0.13
N GLN A 173 17.00 19.22 -0.36
CA GLN A 173 16.32 20.52 -0.44
C GLN A 173 16.14 21.14 0.95
N THR A 174 15.73 20.34 1.96
CA THR A 174 15.57 20.84 3.34
C THR A 174 16.88 21.37 3.87
N LYS A 175 17.99 20.65 3.71
CA LYS A 175 19.32 21.12 4.13
C LYS A 175 19.76 22.36 3.37
N GLY A 176 19.59 22.36 2.05
CA GLY A 176 19.99 23.45 1.17
C GLY A 176 19.34 24.79 1.52
N MET A 177 18.09 24.77 2.00
CA MET A 177 17.39 25.99 2.41
C MET A 177 18.02 26.71 3.61
N PHE A 178 18.81 26.02 4.42
CA PHE A 178 19.48 26.60 5.58
C PHE A 178 20.96 26.91 5.34
N VAL A 179 21.47 26.59 4.15
CA VAL A 179 22.88 26.79 3.78
C VAL A 179 22.96 27.67 2.52
N PRO A 180 23.41 28.93 2.62
CA PRO A 180 23.50 29.82 1.47
C PRO A 180 24.31 29.20 0.31
N GLY A 181 23.79 29.25 -0.90
CA GLY A 181 24.43 28.73 -2.11
C GLY A 181 24.37 27.22 -2.28
N GLN A 182 23.56 26.52 -1.51
CA GLN A 182 23.28 25.08 -1.64
C GLN A 182 21.82 24.79 -2.06
N GLU A 183 21.28 25.63 -2.92
CA GLU A 183 19.94 25.37 -3.48
C GLU A 183 19.93 24.08 -4.31
N VAL A 184 18.92 23.24 -4.08
CA VAL A 184 18.77 21.94 -4.77
C VAL A 184 17.57 22.02 -5.69
N GLU A 185 17.82 21.91 -6.98
CA GLU A 185 16.78 21.89 -8.01
C GLU A 185 15.94 20.58 -7.93
N PRO A 186 14.62 20.70 -8.15
CA PRO A 186 13.74 19.54 -8.20
C PRO A 186 14.13 18.57 -9.32
N LYS A 187 14.14 17.26 -9.04
CA LYS A 187 14.43 16.18 -9.99
C LYS A 187 13.38 15.07 -9.96
N ALA A 188 12.99 14.65 -8.77
CA ALA A 188 11.97 13.64 -8.56
C ALA A 188 10.55 14.20 -8.71
N TYR A 189 10.38 15.51 -8.46
CA TYR A 189 9.11 16.21 -8.55
C TYR A 189 9.17 17.38 -9.51
N PRO A 190 8.01 17.83 -10.07
CA PRO A 190 7.96 18.97 -10.99
C PRO A 190 8.21 20.33 -10.30
N LYS A 191 8.16 20.36 -8.95
CA LYS A 191 8.36 21.52 -8.11
C LYS A 191 9.10 21.13 -6.85
N GLN A 192 9.70 22.12 -6.16
CA GLN A 192 10.28 21.93 -4.83
C GLN A 192 9.27 21.27 -3.90
N ILE A 193 9.71 20.24 -3.18
CA ILE A 193 8.90 19.52 -2.19
C ILE A 193 9.16 19.99 -0.75
N ALA A 194 10.40 20.41 -0.42
CA ALA A 194 10.71 20.89 0.92
C ALA A 194 9.86 22.12 1.27
N PHE A 195 9.16 22.04 2.41
CA PHE A 195 8.24 23.09 2.91
C PHE A 195 7.11 23.46 1.93
N ASN A 196 6.69 22.53 1.08
CA ASN A 196 5.67 22.75 0.07
C ASN A 196 4.70 21.56 -0.04
N VAL A 197 3.56 21.76 -0.70
CA VAL A 197 2.62 20.71 -1.09
C VAL A 197 2.42 20.72 -2.60
N ILE A 198 2.40 19.53 -3.22
CA ILE A 198 2.29 19.38 -4.67
C ILE A 198 1.01 18.61 -4.99
N PRO A 199 -0.05 19.25 -5.54
CA PRO A 199 -1.32 18.61 -5.85
C PRO A 199 -1.25 17.87 -7.19
N GLN A 200 -0.25 17.04 -7.35
CA GLN A 200 -0.01 16.18 -8.50
C GLN A 200 0.79 14.97 -8.09
N ILE A 201 0.21 13.79 -8.23
CA ILE A 201 0.91 12.52 -8.06
C ILE A 201 0.65 11.67 -9.31
N ASP A 202 1.75 11.23 -9.98
CA ASP A 202 1.71 10.57 -11.28
C ASP A 202 1.30 11.55 -12.41
N VAL A 203 1.02 11.04 -13.61
CA VAL A 203 0.70 11.84 -14.81
C VAL A 203 -0.76 12.28 -14.83
N PHE A 204 -1.03 13.40 -15.48
CA PHE A 204 -2.41 13.83 -15.76
C PHE A 204 -3.04 12.95 -16.84
N MET A 205 -4.33 12.66 -16.68
CA MET A 205 -5.18 11.99 -17.64
C MET A 205 -6.07 13.00 -18.38
N ASP A 206 -6.69 12.59 -19.48
CA ASP A 206 -7.57 13.46 -20.29
C ASP A 206 -8.80 13.95 -19.51
N SER A 207 -9.19 13.24 -18.42
CA SER A 207 -10.26 13.65 -17.52
C SER A 207 -9.93 14.86 -16.65
N GLY A 208 -8.64 15.22 -16.56
CA GLY A 208 -8.12 16.23 -15.62
C GLY A 208 -7.66 15.64 -14.28
N ASP A 209 -8.03 14.40 -13.97
CA ASP A 209 -7.51 13.68 -12.82
C ASP A 209 -6.05 13.29 -13.03
N THR A 210 -5.31 13.08 -11.97
CA THR A 210 -4.04 12.36 -12.06
C THR A 210 -4.27 10.84 -12.08
N LYS A 211 -3.30 10.09 -12.58
CA LYS A 211 -3.38 8.63 -12.59
C LYS A 211 -3.47 8.06 -11.16
N GLU A 212 -2.90 8.74 -10.18
CA GLU A 212 -3.02 8.34 -8.77
C GLU A 212 -4.47 8.44 -8.27
N GLU A 213 -5.16 9.52 -8.60
CA GLU A 213 -6.58 9.72 -8.29
C GLU A 213 -7.46 8.67 -8.97
N TRP A 214 -7.19 8.40 -10.24
CA TRP A 214 -7.88 7.35 -11.00
C TRP A 214 -7.68 5.95 -10.38
N LYS A 215 -6.47 5.64 -9.88
CA LYS A 215 -6.21 4.38 -9.16
C LYS A 215 -7.12 4.24 -7.95
N MET A 216 -7.22 5.27 -7.12
CA MET A 216 -8.08 5.25 -5.93
C MET A 216 -9.55 4.98 -6.30
N VAL A 217 -10.05 5.63 -7.35
CA VAL A 217 -11.42 5.42 -7.84
C VAL A 217 -11.64 3.98 -8.30
N THR A 218 -10.75 3.49 -9.16
CA THR A 218 -10.93 2.20 -9.84
C THR A 218 -10.69 1.02 -8.89
N GLU A 219 -9.67 1.12 -8.05
CA GLU A 219 -9.30 0.06 -7.11
C GLU A 219 -10.33 -0.06 -5.97
N THR A 220 -10.86 1.06 -5.45
CA THR A 220 -11.95 1.04 -4.45
C THR A 220 -13.17 0.28 -4.97
N LYS A 221 -13.57 0.52 -6.21
CA LYS A 221 -14.68 -0.18 -6.85
C LYS A 221 -14.42 -1.67 -7.02
N LYS A 222 -13.18 -2.06 -7.33
CA LYS A 222 -12.80 -3.47 -7.50
C LYS A 222 -12.71 -4.22 -6.18
N ILE A 223 -12.30 -3.54 -5.09
CA ILE A 223 -12.05 -4.17 -3.79
C ILE A 223 -13.32 -4.17 -2.91
N VAL A 224 -14.07 -3.07 -2.88
CA VAL A 224 -15.19 -2.88 -1.93
C VAL A 224 -16.53 -3.09 -2.62
N ASP A 225 -16.91 -2.19 -3.53
CA ASP A 225 -18.19 -2.27 -4.26
C ASP A 225 -18.13 -1.37 -5.51
N PRO A 226 -18.50 -1.88 -6.70
CA PRO A 226 -18.48 -1.12 -7.94
C PRO A 226 -19.47 0.06 -7.98
N SER A 227 -20.47 0.09 -7.13
CA SER A 227 -21.47 1.16 -7.06
C SER A 227 -20.99 2.43 -6.36
N ILE A 228 -19.91 2.34 -5.56
CA ILE A 228 -19.38 3.48 -4.80
C ILE A 228 -18.85 4.56 -5.77
N LYS A 229 -19.34 5.78 -5.60
CA LYS A 229 -18.83 6.96 -6.31
C LYS A 229 -17.66 7.54 -5.52
N VAL A 230 -16.50 7.59 -6.12
CA VAL A 230 -15.28 8.11 -5.47
C VAL A 230 -14.74 9.31 -6.24
N THR A 231 -14.36 10.36 -5.55
CA THR A 231 -13.53 11.45 -6.07
C THR A 231 -12.36 11.68 -5.14
N ALA A 232 -11.17 11.85 -5.69
CA ALA A 232 -9.93 11.97 -4.94
C ALA A 232 -9.15 13.22 -5.37
N THR A 233 -8.43 13.82 -4.45
CA THR A 233 -7.38 14.80 -4.72
C THR A 233 -6.11 14.31 -4.04
N CYS A 234 -5.11 13.95 -4.83
CA CYS A 234 -3.87 13.37 -4.31
C CYS A 234 -2.76 14.41 -4.22
N VAL A 235 -2.27 14.67 -3.01
CA VAL A 235 -1.28 15.68 -2.71
C VAL A 235 -0.01 15.06 -2.15
N ARG A 236 1.16 15.40 -2.73
CA ARG A 236 2.47 15.07 -2.16
C ARG A 236 2.84 16.10 -1.11
N VAL A 237 3.24 15.64 0.08
CA VAL A 237 3.61 16.48 1.22
C VAL A 237 5.05 16.20 1.66
N PRO A 238 5.73 17.16 2.33
CA PRO A 238 7.13 17.04 2.75
C PRO A 238 7.26 16.19 4.03
N VAL A 239 6.77 14.97 3.95
CA VAL A 239 6.83 13.94 5.01
C VAL A 239 7.57 12.74 4.44
N PHE A 240 8.51 12.17 5.20
CA PHE A 240 9.33 11.06 4.71
C PHE A 240 8.54 9.77 4.53
N VAL A 241 7.82 9.32 5.56
CA VAL A 241 7.04 8.08 5.58
C VAL A 241 5.69 8.33 6.25
N GLY A 242 4.67 7.59 5.85
CA GLY A 242 3.31 7.67 6.35
C GLY A 242 2.41 8.50 5.44
N HIS A 243 1.32 7.88 4.94
CA HIS A 243 0.28 8.57 4.19
C HIS A 243 -0.89 8.88 5.10
N ALA A 244 -1.44 10.09 4.94
CA ALA A 244 -2.64 10.51 5.62
C ALA A 244 -3.74 10.83 4.62
N GLU A 245 -4.99 10.70 5.05
CA GLU A 245 -6.17 10.95 4.22
C GLU A 245 -7.26 11.61 5.04
N SER A 246 -7.84 12.68 4.49
CA SER A 246 -9.10 13.27 4.94
C SER A 246 -10.21 12.68 4.12
N ILE A 247 -11.09 11.90 4.75
CA ILE A 247 -12.14 11.13 4.09
C ILE A 247 -13.50 11.65 4.53
N ASN A 248 -14.36 11.93 3.56
CA ASN A 248 -15.77 12.18 3.73
C ASN A 248 -16.57 11.10 3.02
N ILE A 249 -17.52 10.49 3.69
CA ILE A 249 -18.41 9.50 3.10
C ILE A 249 -19.88 9.92 3.22
N GLU A 250 -20.69 9.54 2.24
CA GLU A 250 -22.15 9.57 2.29
C GLU A 250 -22.68 8.14 2.21
N THR A 251 -23.58 7.78 3.10
CA THR A 251 -24.16 6.44 3.20
C THR A 251 -25.64 6.41 2.80
N GLU A 252 -26.19 5.23 2.54
CA GLU A 252 -27.62 5.05 2.30
C GLU A 252 -28.42 5.17 3.59
N GLU A 253 -27.94 4.52 4.63
CA GLU A 253 -28.54 4.54 5.97
C GLU A 253 -27.76 5.51 6.87
N PHE A 254 -28.46 6.15 7.80
CA PHE A 254 -27.80 6.97 8.81
C PHE A 254 -26.88 6.12 9.66
N LEU A 255 -25.68 6.61 9.85
CA LEU A 255 -24.66 6.01 10.70
C LEU A 255 -24.15 7.06 11.69
N ASP A 256 -24.47 6.87 12.96
CA ASP A 256 -24.02 7.73 14.03
C ASP A 256 -22.51 7.65 14.22
N GLU A 257 -21.88 8.76 14.64
CA GLU A 257 -20.42 8.83 14.79
C GLU A 257 -19.89 7.89 15.88
N ASP A 258 -20.66 7.63 16.94
CA ASP A 258 -20.27 6.71 18.01
C ASP A 258 -20.43 5.26 17.57
N GLU A 259 -21.48 4.94 16.81
CA GLU A 259 -21.66 3.63 16.16
C GLU A 259 -20.50 3.38 15.17
N ALA A 260 -20.16 4.36 14.31
CA ALA A 260 -19.06 4.26 13.37
C ALA A 260 -17.71 4.05 14.08
N ARG A 261 -17.48 4.75 15.19
CA ARG A 261 -16.27 4.60 16.00
C ARG A 261 -16.15 3.20 16.59
N GLU A 262 -17.25 2.63 17.05
CA GLU A 262 -17.25 1.28 17.61
C GLU A 262 -17.03 0.21 16.53
N ILE A 263 -17.67 0.34 15.38
CA ILE A 263 -17.44 -0.55 14.22
C ILE A 263 -15.96 -0.54 13.82
N LEU A 264 -15.36 0.64 13.71
CA LEU A 264 -13.96 0.78 13.33
C LEU A 264 -12.99 0.23 14.39
N ARG A 265 -13.34 0.29 15.68
CA ARG A 265 -12.54 -0.32 16.77
C ARG A 265 -12.51 -1.85 16.71
N GLN A 266 -13.58 -2.46 16.25
CA GLN A 266 -13.71 -3.92 16.15
C GLN A 266 -13.17 -4.46 14.82
N ALA A 267 -12.96 -3.61 13.84
CA ALA A 267 -12.53 -4.04 12.52
C ALA A 267 -11.04 -4.45 12.48
N PRO A 268 -10.69 -5.53 11.77
CA PRO A 268 -9.32 -6.00 11.68
C PRO A 268 -8.42 -4.96 10.99
N GLY A 269 -7.19 -4.83 11.47
CA GLY A 269 -6.18 -3.93 10.90
C GLY A 269 -6.36 -2.45 11.25
N LEU A 270 -7.40 -2.08 12.00
CA LEU A 270 -7.66 -0.72 12.42
C LEU A 270 -7.33 -0.47 13.90
N LEU A 271 -6.80 0.71 14.19
CA LEU A 271 -6.70 1.26 15.55
C LEU A 271 -7.35 2.66 15.57
N VAL A 272 -8.33 2.84 16.48
CA VAL A 272 -9.02 4.12 16.63
C VAL A 272 -8.41 4.91 17.77
N VAL A 273 -7.77 6.02 17.44
CA VAL A 273 -7.26 7.03 18.37
C VAL A 273 -8.00 8.33 18.09
N ASP A 274 -9.13 8.51 18.77
CA ASP A 274 -10.06 9.60 18.49
C ASP A 274 -10.54 10.26 19.78
N LYS A 275 -9.71 11.17 20.30
CA LYS A 275 -10.03 11.98 21.47
C LYS A 275 -10.24 13.43 21.06
N ARG A 276 -11.27 14.09 21.59
CA ARG A 276 -11.58 15.49 21.30
C ARG A 276 -10.77 16.42 22.20
N GLU A 277 -9.44 16.26 22.15
CA GLU A 277 -8.46 17.05 22.90
C GLU A 277 -7.23 17.37 22.03
N PRO A 278 -6.41 18.36 22.37
CA PRO A 278 -5.16 18.61 21.64
C PRO A 278 -4.26 17.36 21.60
N GLY A 279 -3.84 16.95 20.36
CA GLY A 279 -3.03 15.76 20.16
C GLY A 279 -3.78 14.42 20.24
N GLY A 280 -5.10 14.42 20.36
CA GLY A 280 -5.93 13.21 20.45
C GLY A 280 -6.18 12.48 19.12
N TYR A 281 -5.22 12.53 18.20
CA TYR A 281 -5.24 11.93 16.86
C TYR A 281 -3.85 11.45 16.47
N VAL A 282 -3.74 10.64 15.42
CA VAL A 282 -2.47 10.10 14.91
C VAL A 282 -2.03 10.86 13.66
N THR A 283 -0.73 11.16 13.59
CA THR A 283 -0.08 11.81 12.44
C THR A 283 0.85 10.82 11.72
N PRO A 284 1.31 11.14 10.48
CA PRO A 284 2.20 10.26 9.75
C PRO A 284 3.48 9.87 10.50
N VAL A 285 4.07 10.76 11.28
CA VAL A 285 5.31 10.50 12.01
C VAL A 285 5.13 9.39 13.07
N GLU A 286 3.93 9.30 13.65
CA GLU A 286 3.62 8.35 14.72
C GLU A 286 3.28 6.95 14.20
N CYS A 287 2.85 6.82 12.93
CA CYS A 287 2.47 5.53 12.36
C CYS A 287 3.64 4.75 11.75
N VAL A 288 4.83 5.37 11.64
CA VAL A 288 5.98 4.72 11.01
C VAL A 288 6.40 3.47 11.78
N GLY A 289 6.50 2.35 11.06
CA GLY A 289 6.87 1.06 11.64
C GLY A 289 5.71 0.29 12.28
N ASP A 290 4.49 0.84 12.28
CA ASP A 290 3.30 0.12 12.77
C ASP A 290 2.60 -0.68 11.65
N PHE A 291 1.88 -1.72 12.03
CA PHE A 291 1.07 -2.54 11.12
C PHE A 291 -0.35 -1.99 10.93
N ALA A 292 -0.81 -1.18 11.86
CA ALA A 292 -2.17 -0.70 11.89
C ALA A 292 -2.41 0.45 10.90
N THR A 293 -3.66 0.54 10.48
CA THR A 293 -4.23 1.76 9.91
C THR A 293 -4.95 2.50 11.03
N PHE A 294 -4.53 3.73 11.30
CA PHE A 294 -5.06 4.53 12.39
C PHE A 294 -6.22 5.40 11.92
N ILE A 295 -7.30 5.41 12.69
CA ILE A 295 -8.47 6.26 12.44
C ILE A 295 -8.62 7.26 13.58
N SER A 296 -8.85 8.52 13.20
CA SER A 296 -9.03 9.64 14.10
C SER A 296 -10.08 10.61 13.55
N ARG A 297 -10.50 11.60 14.34
CA ARG A 297 -11.32 12.70 13.90
C ARG A 297 -12.67 12.29 13.31
N ILE A 298 -13.26 11.21 13.84
CA ILE A 298 -14.58 10.72 13.44
C ILE A 298 -15.64 11.72 13.92
N ARG A 299 -16.45 12.21 13.00
CA ARG A 299 -17.49 13.18 13.28
C ARG A 299 -18.55 13.19 12.19
N GLN A 300 -19.76 13.58 12.57
CA GLN A 300 -20.85 13.75 11.63
C GLN A 300 -20.52 14.87 10.62
N ASP A 301 -20.92 14.69 9.37
CA ASP A 301 -20.99 15.76 8.38
C ASP A 301 -22.41 16.29 8.34
N VAL A 302 -22.61 17.48 8.93
CA VAL A 302 -23.93 18.12 9.04
C VAL A 302 -24.38 18.80 7.75
N THR A 303 -23.60 18.72 6.67
CA THR A 303 -23.92 19.36 5.38
C THR A 303 -24.67 18.44 4.45
N ILE A 304 -24.76 17.14 4.77
CA ILE A 304 -25.51 16.11 4.05
C ILE A 304 -26.23 15.18 5.04
N ASP A 305 -27.30 14.53 4.61
CA ASP A 305 -28.18 13.77 5.51
C ASP A 305 -27.46 12.61 6.24
N ASN A 306 -26.64 11.83 5.54
CA ASN A 306 -25.99 10.64 6.06
C ASN A 306 -24.47 10.71 5.89
N GLY A 307 -23.85 11.80 6.33
CA GLY A 307 -22.44 12.07 6.13
C GLY A 307 -21.56 11.82 7.34
N LEU A 308 -20.38 11.25 7.11
CA LEU A 308 -19.31 11.12 8.10
C LEU A 308 -17.99 11.64 7.55
N ASN A 309 -17.20 12.26 8.43
CA ASN A 309 -15.82 12.63 8.17
C ASN A 309 -14.91 11.85 9.13
N PHE A 310 -13.75 11.44 8.64
CA PHE A 310 -12.69 10.89 9.49
C PHE A 310 -11.31 11.10 8.87
N TRP A 311 -10.29 10.90 9.69
CA TRP A 311 -8.89 10.98 9.33
C TRP A 311 -8.29 9.58 9.40
N CYS A 312 -7.59 9.17 8.33
CA CYS A 312 -6.97 7.87 8.18
C CYS A 312 -5.47 8.03 7.96
N VAL A 313 -4.65 7.29 8.68
CA VAL A 313 -3.18 7.35 8.58
C VAL A 313 -2.60 5.94 8.65
N SER A 314 -1.63 5.62 7.80
CA SER A 314 -0.84 4.40 7.94
C SER A 314 0.57 4.54 7.38
N ASP A 315 1.46 3.64 7.78
CA ASP A 315 2.76 3.47 7.13
C ASP A 315 2.54 2.92 5.71
N ASN A 316 2.83 3.76 4.72
CA ASN A 316 2.61 3.44 3.30
C ASN A 316 3.57 2.37 2.76
N LEU A 317 4.72 2.16 3.40
CA LEU A 317 5.64 1.07 3.06
C LEU A 317 5.17 -0.26 3.66
N ARG A 318 4.45 -0.21 4.80
CA ARG A 318 3.86 -1.37 5.47
C ARG A 318 2.47 -1.68 4.91
N LYS A 319 1.40 -1.15 5.50
CA LYS A 319 0.03 -1.49 5.05
C LYS A 319 -0.22 -1.11 3.60
N GLY A 320 0.35 0.00 3.14
CA GLY A 320 0.23 0.43 1.75
C GLY A 320 0.96 -0.46 0.73
N ALA A 321 1.90 -1.32 1.15
CA ALA A 321 2.76 -2.09 0.25
C ALA A 321 3.17 -3.45 0.83
N ALA A 322 4.27 -3.49 1.60
CA ALA A 322 4.92 -4.73 2.02
C ALA A 322 4.05 -5.57 2.95
N LEU A 323 3.40 -4.96 3.94
CA LEU A 323 2.53 -5.69 4.87
C LEU A 323 1.34 -6.29 4.15
N ASN A 324 0.65 -5.53 3.29
CA ASN A 324 -0.49 -6.07 2.56
C ASN A 324 -0.07 -7.24 1.65
N ALA A 325 1.10 -7.15 1.01
CA ALA A 325 1.63 -8.26 0.21
C ALA A 325 1.96 -9.50 1.06
N VAL A 326 2.53 -9.34 2.25
CA VAL A 326 2.78 -10.44 3.19
C VAL A 326 1.46 -11.02 3.73
N GLN A 327 0.48 -10.19 4.05
CA GLN A 327 -0.86 -10.65 4.45
C GLN A 327 -1.56 -11.44 3.32
N ILE A 328 -1.38 -11.05 2.05
CA ILE A 328 -1.84 -11.84 0.90
C ILE A 328 -1.10 -13.18 0.85
N ALA A 329 0.21 -13.22 1.12
CA ALA A 329 0.98 -14.46 1.18
C ALA A 329 0.49 -15.37 2.32
N GLU A 330 0.18 -14.83 3.49
CA GLU A 330 -0.43 -15.56 4.61
C GLU A 330 -1.79 -16.15 4.23
N LEU A 331 -2.64 -15.34 3.59
CA LEU A 331 -3.95 -15.77 3.12
C LEU A 331 -3.83 -16.88 2.07
N LEU A 332 -2.93 -16.72 1.09
CA LEU A 332 -2.63 -17.73 0.05
C LEU A 332 -2.14 -19.03 0.68
N GLY A 333 -1.25 -18.95 1.65
CA GLY A 333 -0.73 -20.09 2.38
C GLY A 333 -1.83 -20.86 3.09
N ARG A 334 -2.65 -20.16 3.86
CA ARG A 334 -3.72 -20.74 4.67
C ARG A 334 -4.87 -21.32 3.86
N GLU A 335 -5.37 -20.59 2.86
CA GLU A 335 -6.60 -20.97 2.15
C GLU A 335 -6.34 -21.87 0.93
N VAL A 336 -5.17 -21.73 0.31
CA VAL A 336 -4.90 -22.35 -1.00
C VAL A 336 -3.78 -23.39 -0.95
N LEU A 337 -2.56 -22.99 -0.58
CA LEU A 337 -1.40 -23.88 -0.67
C LEU A 337 -1.35 -24.91 0.46
N LYS A 338 -1.88 -24.61 1.63
CA LYS A 338 -2.11 -25.53 2.77
C LYS A 338 -0.90 -26.41 3.14
N LYS A 339 0.30 -25.83 3.15
CA LYS A 339 1.54 -26.53 3.53
C LYS A 339 1.85 -26.44 5.04
N GLY A 340 1.11 -25.62 5.78
CA GLY A 340 1.34 -25.35 7.20
C GLY A 340 0.56 -26.24 8.14
#